data_0842a68beac6ffda4c29cd61b9fbef5b
#
_entry.id   0842a68beac6ffda4c29cd61b9fbef5b
#
_cell.length_a   1.000
_cell.length_b   1.000
_cell.length_c   1.000
_cell.angle_alpha   90.00
_cell.angle_beta   90.00
_cell.angle_gamma   90.00
#
_symmetry.space_group_name_H-M   'P 1'
#
loop_
_entity.id
_entity.type
_entity.pdbx_description
1 polymer ?
#
loop_
_entity_poly.entity_id
_entity_poly.type
_entity_poly.pdbx_seq_one_letter_code
_entity_poly.pdbx_strand_id
1 'polypeptide(L)'
;YLTQSLQVYLASEKEKQEVRGAFGRYLSPVLVEQLANDPTMLRLGGEIRQVTVLFCDIRGFTRISEQLAPEELTQLLNRFLTPLTEVILNEQGTIDKYMGDCIMAFWNAPVNVPHHEDHACRAALQMLEALEHLNHALQREAQESGGTSQVLKMGVGINSGSVLAGNLGSEQRFDYSILGDSVNLAARLEGQSKTYGVETLISEGTFSKTSGLAALELDLVQVVGKTEPVRIFTLVGDESVAGTESFKTAQALQSAMLDAYRARNWDQALQFIDQLRESGPESVQGYLSIFGERIREFQANPPGPDWDGVERRLTK
;
A
#
# COMPACT_ATOMS: atom_id res chain seq x y z
N TYR A 1 -53.13 -14.53 -14.72
CA TYR A 1 -51.92 -14.86 -15.49
C TYR A 1 -50.84 -13.80 -15.34
N LEU A 2 -51.11 -12.52 -15.58
CA LEU A 2 -50.13 -11.41 -15.47
C LEU A 2 -49.56 -11.24 -14.05
N THR A 3 -50.41 -11.34 -13.02
CA THR A 3 -49.99 -11.24 -11.62
C THR A 3 -49.10 -12.39 -11.16
N GLN A 4 -49.36 -13.61 -11.60
CA GLN A 4 -48.53 -14.78 -11.31
C GLN A 4 -47.16 -14.71 -12.03
N SER A 5 -47.16 -14.29 -13.30
CA SER A 5 -45.91 -14.10 -14.05
C SER A 5 -45.04 -13.00 -13.42
N LEU A 6 -45.66 -11.91 -12.96
CA LEU A 6 -44.95 -10.83 -12.27
C LEU A 6 -44.40 -11.29 -10.92
N GLN A 7 -45.12 -12.09 -10.14
CA GLN A 7 -44.64 -12.65 -8.88
C GLN A 7 -43.47 -13.59 -9.08
N VAL A 8 -43.52 -14.47 -10.08
CA VAL A 8 -42.42 -15.38 -10.43
C VAL A 8 -41.17 -14.59 -10.88
N TYR A 9 -41.37 -13.55 -11.71
CA TYR A 9 -40.29 -12.69 -12.14
C TYR A 9 -39.62 -11.95 -10.97
N LEU A 10 -40.40 -11.33 -10.08
CA LEU A 10 -39.90 -10.63 -8.89
C LEU A 10 -39.19 -11.57 -7.91
N ALA A 11 -39.70 -12.81 -7.73
CA ALA A 11 -39.03 -13.82 -6.91
C ALA A 11 -37.68 -14.23 -7.50
N SER A 12 -37.63 -14.44 -8.83
CA SER A 12 -36.38 -14.76 -9.53
C SER A 12 -35.33 -13.64 -9.46
N GLU A 13 -35.77 -12.38 -9.60
CA GLU A 13 -34.86 -11.23 -9.47
C GLU A 13 -34.36 -11.06 -8.03
N LYS A 14 -35.19 -11.29 -7.02
CA LYS A 14 -34.80 -11.27 -5.63
C LYS A 14 -33.76 -12.36 -5.32
N GLU A 15 -33.98 -13.59 -5.79
CA GLU A 15 -33.05 -14.71 -5.63
C GLU A 15 -31.70 -14.41 -6.31
N LYS A 16 -31.71 -13.84 -7.52
CA LYS A 16 -30.49 -13.38 -8.19
C LYS A 16 -29.75 -12.31 -7.38
N GLN A 17 -30.46 -11.36 -6.79
CA GLN A 17 -29.86 -10.31 -5.96
C GLN A 17 -29.26 -10.88 -4.66
N GLU A 18 -29.94 -11.83 -4.01
CA GLU A 18 -29.44 -12.51 -2.82
C GLU A 18 -28.17 -13.32 -3.14
N VAL A 19 -28.13 -14.04 -4.25
CA VAL A 19 -26.97 -14.78 -4.73
C VAL A 19 -25.82 -13.82 -5.06
N ARG A 20 -26.09 -12.74 -5.82
CA ARG A 20 -25.08 -11.69 -6.10
C ARG A 20 -24.52 -11.06 -4.83
N GLY A 21 -25.38 -10.75 -3.85
CA GLY A 21 -24.98 -10.19 -2.57
C GLY A 21 -24.12 -11.16 -1.73
N ALA A 22 -24.44 -12.47 -1.78
CA ALA A 22 -23.63 -13.49 -1.13
C ALA A 22 -22.25 -13.62 -1.79
N PHE A 23 -22.18 -13.71 -3.13
CA PHE A 23 -20.93 -13.78 -3.87
C PHE A 23 -20.11 -12.49 -3.79
N GLY A 24 -20.73 -11.32 -3.68
CA GLY A 24 -20.05 -10.03 -3.49
C GLY A 24 -19.26 -9.91 -2.19
N ARG A 25 -19.45 -10.85 -1.25
CA ARG A 25 -18.61 -10.95 -0.03
C ARG A 25 -17.34 -11.77 -0.24
N TYR A 26 -17.30 -12.57 -1.29
CA TYR A 26 -16.14 -13.44 -1.63
C TYR A 26 -15.37 -12.97 -2.85
N LEU A 27 -16.05 -12.24 -3.74
CA LEU A 27 -15.49 -11.67 -4.96
C LEU A 27 -15.72 -10.16 -4.97
N SER A 28 -14.85 -9.40 -5.62
CA SER A 28 -15.10 -7.96 -5.76
C SER A 28 -16.45 -7.72 -6.45
N PRO A 29 -17.25 -6.73 -6.02
CA PRO A 29 -18.55 -6.43 -6.62
C PRO A 29 -18.50 -6.25 -8.14
N VAL A 30 -17.42 -5.66 -8.63
CA VAL A 30 -17.14 -5.44 -10.04
C VAL A 30 -16.97 -6.76 -10.80
N LEU A 31 -16.27 -7.71 -10.21
CA LEU A 31 -16.08 -9.03 -10.81
C LEU A 31 -17.40 -9.82 -10.85
N VAL A 32 -18.21 -9.73 -9.78
CA VAL A 32 -19.55 -10.35 -9.74
C VAL A 32 -20.45 -9.80 -10.85
N GLU A 33 -20.41 -8.50 -11.09
CA GLU A 33 -21.21 -7.87 -12.15
C GLU A 33 -20.73 -8.29 -13.55
N GLN A 34 -19.44 -8.35 -13.78
CA GLN A 34 -18.89 -8.84 -15.05
C GLN A 34 -19.25 -10.30 -15.32
N LEU A 35 -19.10 -11.17 -14.33
CA LEU A 35 -19.49 -12.59 -14.42
C LEU A 35 -20.99 -12.79 -14.66
N ALA A 36 -21.82 -11.93 -14.07
CA ALA A 36 -23.25 -11.96 -14.29
C ALA A 36 -23.65 -11.55 -15.73
N ASN A 37 -22.86 -10.67 -16.34
CA ASN A 37 -23.07 -10.19 -17.71
C ASN A 37 -22.45 -11.12 -18.76
N ASP A 38 -21.31 -11.76 -18.46
CA ASP A 38 -20.63 -12.70 -19.34
C ASP A 38 -20.05 -13.91 -18.56
N PRO A 39 -20.85 -14.99 -18.39
CA PRO A 39 -20.39 -16.20 -17.74
C PRO A 39 -19.24 -16.90 -18.46
N THR A 40 -18.94 -16.56 -19.72
CA THR A 40 -17.83 -17.17 -20.46
C THR A 40 -16.46 -16.69 -19.94
N MET A 41 -16.43 -15.65 -19.14
CA MET A 41 -15.22 -15.17 -18.44
C MET A 41 -14.72 -16.16 -17.38
N LEU A 42 -15.51 -17.17 -16.98
CA LEU A 42 -15.12 -18.24 -16.07
C LEU A 42 -14.20 -19.27 -16.77
N ARG A 43 -13.13 -18.82 -17.38
CA ARG A 43 -12.11 -19.67 -17.99
C ARG A 43 -10.74 -19.33 -17.43
N LEU A 44 -9.92 -20.38 -17.22
CA LEU A 44 -8.50 -20.18 -16.88
C LEU A 44 -7.80 -19.38 -17.98
N GLY A 45 -6.97 -18.45 -17.56
CA GLY A 45 -6.18 -17.61 -18.44
C GLY A 45 -6.16 -16.18 -17.97
N GLY A 46 -5.36 -15.38 -18.64
CA GLY A 46 -5.21 -13.96 -18.31
C GLY A 46 -4.63 -13.18 -19.48
N GLU A 47 -4.62 -11.88 -19.33
CA GLU A 47 -4.05 -10.93 -20.27
C GLU A 47 -2.99 -10.06 -19.60
N ILE A 48 -2.06 -9.55 -20.39
CA ILE A 48 -1.08 -8.59 -19.87
C ILE A 48 -1.76 -7.23 -19.71
N ARG A 49 -1.74 -6.71 -18.47
CA ARG A 49 -2.31 -5.41 -18.11
C ARG A 49 -1.32 -4.54 -17.35
N GLN A 50 -1.43 -3.24 -17.53
CA GLN A 50 -0.79 -2.26 -16.66
C GLN A 50 -1.69 -2.08 -15.44
N VAL A 51 -1.16 -2.32 -14.25
CA VAL A 51 -1.91 -2.19 -12.99
C VAL A 51 -1.08 -1.43 -11.96
N THR A 52 -1.76 -0.90 -10.95
CA THR A 52 -1.10 -0.50 -9.70
C THR A 52 -1.46 -1.51 -8.63
N VAL A 53 -0.46 -1.97 -7.91
CA VAL A 53 -0.58 -3.00 -6.86
C VAL A 53 -0.25 -2.37 -5.53
N LEU A 54 -1.04 -2.69 -4.51
CA LEU A 54 -0.84 -2.29 -3.12
C LEU A 54 -0.78 -3.52 -2.22
N PHE A 55 0.21 -3.54 -1.35
CA PHE A 55 0.27 -4.41 -0.17
C PHE A 55 0.21 -3.55 1.08
N CYS A 56 -0.54 -4.00 2.07
CA CYS A 56 -0.64 -3.36 3.38
C CYS A 56 -0.61 -4.42 4.47
N ASP A 57 0.16 -4.21 5.55
CA ASP A 57 0.33 -5.18 6.64
C ASP A 57 0.47 -4.47 7.99
N ILE A 58 0.00 -5.09 9.10
CA ILE A 58 0.14 -4.55 10.47
C ILE A 58 1.56 -4.79 10.98
N ARG A 59 2.21 -3.75 11.46
CA ARG A 59 3.56 -3.89 12.02
C ARG A 59 3.56 -4.64 13.35
N GLY A 60 4.31 -5.74 13.35
CA GLY A 60 4.48 -6.56 14.56
C GLY A 60 3.24 -7.38 14.93
N PHE A 61 2.39 -7.69 13.95
CA PHE A 61 1.16 -8.46 14.12
C PHE A 61 1.38 -9.80 14.84
N THR A 62 2.45 -10.54 14.53
CA THR A 62 2.79 -11.79 15.21
C THR A 62 2.81 -11.65 16.72
N ARG A 63 3.44 -10.57 17.23
CA ARG A 63 3.47 -10.30 18.68
C ARG A 63 2.10 -9.94 19.24
N ILE A 64 1.28 -9.24 18.47
CA ILE A 64 -0.09 -8.88 18.85
C ILE A 64 -0.95 -10.14 18.93
N SER A 65 -0.86 -11.00 17.92
CA SER A 65 -1.65 -12.23 17.83
C SER A 65 -1.33 -13.25 18.91
N GLU A 66 -0.08 -13.27 19.42
CA GLU A 66 0.33 -14.14 20.52
C GLU A 66 -0.22 -13.70 21.89
N GLN A 67 -0.66 -12.44 22.01
CA GLN A 67 -1.14 -11.85 23.26
C GLN A 67 -2.66 -11.85 23.39
N LEU A 68 -3.40 -12.09 22.32
CA LEU A 68 -4.85 -12.02 22.26
C LEU A 68 -5.49 -13.40 22.22
N ALA A 69 -6.67 -13.52 22.83
CA ALA A 69 -7.52 -14.69 22.63
C ALA A 69 -8.01 -14.72 21.16
N PRO A 70 -8.31 -15.91 20.59
CA PRO A 70 -8.72 -16.03 19.18
C PRO A 70 -9.91 -15.15 18.80
N GLU A 71 -10.86 -14.99 19.68
CA GLU A 71 -12.05 -14.16 19.49
C GLU A 71 -11.69 -12.66 19.45
N GLU A 72 -10.82 -12.20 20.34
CA GLU A 72 -10.32 -10.83 20.41
C GLU A 72 -9.49 -10.51 19.16
N LEU A 73 -8.62 -11.46 18.75
CA LEU A 73 -7.83 -11.33 17.54
C LEU A 73 -8.70 -11.19 16.29
N THR A 74 -9.76 -12.02 16.19
CA THR A 74 -10.71 -11.95 15.07
C THR A 74 -11.45 -10.61 15.06
N GLN A 75 -11.87 -10.11 16.22
CA GLN A 75 -12.51 -8.80 16.32
C GLN A 75 -11.56 -7.67 15.92
N LEU A 76 -10.31 -7.71 16.39
CA LEU A 76 -9.30 -6.71 16.02
C LEU A 76 -9.03 -6.71 14.51
N LEU A 77 -8.85 -7.90 13.91
CA LEU A 77 -8.66 -8.03 12.45
C LEU A 77 -9.85 -7.46 11.67
N ASN A 78 -11.07 -7.79 12.06
CA ASN A 78 -12.27 -7.27 11.39
C ASN A 78 -12.37 -5.74 11.51
N ARG A 79 -12.03 -5.17 12.68
CA ARG A 79 -12.00 -3.71 12.89
C ARG A 79 -10.92 -3.02 12.07
N PHE A 80 -9.81 -3.69 11.81
CA PHE A 80 -8.74 -3.19 10.94
C PHE A 80 -9.10 -3.33 9.47
N LEU A 81 -9.49 -4.52 9.01
CA LEU A 81 -9.70 -4.82 7.60
C LEU A 81 -10.92 -4.09 7.02
N THR A 82 -12.00 -3.93 7.78
CA THR A 82 -13.25 -3.35 7.26
C THR A 82 -13.08 -1.94 6.73
N PRO A 83 -12.61 -0.95 7.52
CA PRO A 83 -12.47 0.43 7.04
C PRO A 83 -11.43 0.55 5.91
N LEU A 84 -10.36 -0.23 5.95
CA LEU A 84 -9.34 -0.21 4.90
C LEU A 84 -9.89 -0.78 3.58
N THR A 85 -10.69 -1.83 3.66
CA THR A 85 -11.39 -2.39 2.50
C THR A 85 -12.35 -1.37 1.88
N GLU A 86 -13.13 -0.67 2.70
CA GLU A 86 -14.04 0.38 2.24
C GLU A 86 -13.29 1.50 1.50
N VAL A 87 -12.15 1.94 2.02
CA VAL A 87 -11.28 2.93 1.35
C VAL A 87 -10.81 2.43 -0.01
N ILE A 88 -10.28 1.21 -0.09
CA ILE A 88 -9.80 0.63 -1.35
C ILE A 88 -10.91 0.54 -2.39
N LEU A 89 -12.10 0.08 -1.98
CA LEU A 89 -13.25 -0.04 -2.89
C LEU A 89 -13.79 1.34 -3.33
N ASN A 90 -13.82 2.33 -2.45
CA ASN A 90 -14.24 3.70 -2.79
C ASN A 90 -13.27 4.35 -3.79
N GLU A 91 -11.98 4.04 -3.70
CA GLU A 91 -10.96 4.45 -4.67
C GLU A 91 -10.90 3.52 -5.89
N GLN A 92 -11.95 2.74 -6.16
CA GLN A 92 -12.10 1.86 -7.31
C GLN A 92 -11.07 0.72 -7.38
N GLY A 93 -10.49 0.33 -6.25
CA GLY A 93 -9.58 -0.80 -6.15
C GLY A 93 -10.30 -2.15 -6.15
N THR A 94 -9.59 -3.17 -6.55
CA THR A 94 -10.00 -4.57 -6.45
C THR A 94 -9.20 -5.23 -5.33
N ILE A 95 -9.89 -5.78 -4.33
CA ILE A 95 -9.22 -6.64 -3.34
C ILE A 95 -8.92 -7.98 -4.01
N ASP A 96 -7.67 -8.38 -4.00
CA ASP A 96 -7.26 -9.72 -4.43
C ASP A 96 -7.57 -10.74 -3.32
N LYS A 97 -6.91 -10.55 -2.18
CA LYS A 97 -7.08 -11.44 -1.02
C LYS A 97 -6.56 -10.80 0.27
N TYR A 98 -7.00 -11.40 1.37
CA TYR A 98 -6.40 -11.19 2.68
C TYR A 98 -5.47 -12.35 3.00
N MET A 99 -4.30 -12.05 3.54
CA MET A 99 -3.30 -13.05 3.99
C MET A 99 -2.98 -12.79 5.46
N GLY A 100 -3.88 -13.23 6.36
CA GLY A 100 -3.85 -12.85 7.76
C GLY A 100 -4.26 -11.38 7.92
N ASP A 101 -3.35 -10.56 8.38
CA ASP A 101 -3.49 -9.10 8.51
C ASP A 101 -3.07 -8.32 7.25
N CYS A 102 -2.50 -9.00 6.27
CA CYS A 102 -2.08 -8.38 5.03
C CYS A 102 -3.24 -8.26 4.04
N ILE A 103 -3.38 -7.08 3.43
CA ILE A 103 -4.28 -6.82 2.30
C ILE A 103 -3.45 -6.76 1.02
N MET A 104 -3.85 -7.52 0.01
CA MET A 104 -3.39 -7.35 -1.36
C MET A 104 -4.52 -6.76 -2.19
N ALA A 105 -4.27 -5.65 -2.83
CA ALA A 105 -5.22 -4.97 -3.71
C ALA A 105 -4.54 -4.46 -4.99
N PHE A 106 -5.33 -4.22 -6.03
CA PHE A 106 -4.84 -3.68 -7.28
C PHE A 106 -5.90 -2.84 -8.01
N TRP A 107 -5.45 -2.00 -8.94
CA TRP A 107 -6.28 -1.12 -9.76
C TRP A 107 -6.04 -1.37 -11.24
N ASN A 108 -7.01 -1.03 -12.07
CA ASN A 108 -7.02 -1.14 -13.53
C ASN A 108 -7.19 -2.58 -14.06
N ALA A 109 -7.72 -3.47 -13.22
CA ALA A 109 -8.20 -4.79 -13.59
C ALA A 109 -9.27 -5.25 -12.56
N PRO A 110 -10.27 -6.00 -12.95
CA PRO A 110 -10.67 -6.38 -14.32
C PRO A 110 -11.20 -5.19 -15.11
N VAL A 111 -11.63 -4.12 -14.45
CA VAL A 111 -12.16 -2.89 -15.06
C VAL A 111 -11.05 -1.87 -15.26
N ASN A 112 -11.13 -1.14 -16.36
CA ASN A 112 -10.20 -0.04 -16.63
C ASN A 112 -10.49 1.14 -15.68
N VAL A 113 -9.46 1.57 -14.94
CA VAL A 113 -9.50 2.69 -14.01
C VAL A 113 -8.47 3.73 -14.48
N PRO A 114 -8.92 4.83 -15.11
CA PRO A 114 -7.99 5.91 -15.48
C PRO A 114 -7.27 6.46 -14.25
N HIS A 115 -6.02 6.86 -14.40
CA HIS A 115 -5.21 7.39 -13.28
C HIS A 115 -5.16 6.46 -12.06
N HIS A 116 -5.08 5.16 -12.31
CA HIS A 116 -5.09 4.15 -11.26
C HIS A 116 -3.92 4.29 -10.27
N GLU A 117 -2.83 4.93 -10.64
CA GLU A 117 -1.72 5.27 -9.76
C GLU A 117 -2.16 6.30 -8.69
N ASP A 118 -2.89 7.34 -9.10
CA ASP A 118 -3.44 8.34 -8.16
C ASP A 118 -4.43 7.72 -7.19
N HIS A 119 -5.35 6.88 -7.69
CA HIS A 119 -6.32 6.17 -6.85
C HIS A 119 -5.64 5.30 -5.79
N ALA A 120 -4.63 4.53 -6.16
CA ALA A 120 -3.90 3.68 -5.23
C ALA A 120 -3.14 4.50 -4.16
N CYS A 121 -2.54 5.63 -4.54
CA CYS A 121 -1.84 6.50 -3.60
C CYS A 121 -2.82 7.23 -2.66
N ARG A 122 -3.96 7.72 -3.16
CA ARG A 122 -5.01 8.30 -2.32
C ARG A 122 -5.61 7.26 -1.36
N ALA A 123 -5.84 6.03 -1.85
CA ALA A 123 -6.27 4.94 -0.97
C ALA A 123 -5.27 4.74 0.18
N ALA A 124 -3.96 4.72 -0.08
CA ALA A 124 -2.96 4.56 0.96
C ALA A 124 -3.00 5.69 2.01
N LEU A 125 -3.16 6.95 1.59
CA LEU A 125 -3.30 8.09 2.51
C LEU A 125 -4.57 7.97 3.37
N GLN A 126 -5.71 7.68 2.76
CA GLN A 126 -6.99 7.50 3.47
C GLN A 126 -6.97 6.27 4.39
N MET A 127 -6.25 5.21 4.03
CA MET A 127 -6.05 4.04 4.90
C MET A 127 -5.26 4.39 6.16
N LEU A 128 -4.24 5.27 6.07
CA LEU A 128 -3.51 5.77 7.23
C LEU A 128 -4.44 6.59 8.16
N GLU A 129 -5.27 7.45 7.60
CA GLU A 129 -6.27 8.22 8.37
C GLU A 129 -7.29 7.28 9.05
N ALA A 130 -7.77 6.26 8.34
CA ALA A 130 -8.70 5.27 8.89
C ALA A 130 -8.06 4.49 10.05
N LEU A 131 -6.78 4.15 9.95
CA LEU A 131 -6.04 3.52 11.03
C LEU A 131 -5.88 4.43 12.25
N GLU A 132 -5.63 5.72 12.05
CA GLU A 132 -5.57 6.70 13.13
C GLU A 132 -6.91 6.79 13.87
N HIS A 133 -8.02 6.85 13.14
CA HIS A 133 -9.37 6.81 13.72
C HIS A 133 -9.62 5.53 14.53
N LEU A 134 -9.20 4.38 14.02
CA LEU A 134 -9.29 3.11 14.75
C LEU A 134 -8.46 3.15 16.04
N ASN A 135 -7.22 3.64 15.99
CA ASN A 135 -6.36 3.78 17.15
C ASN A 135 -6.98 4.67 18.22
N HIS A 136 -7.57 5.80 17.85
CA HIS A 136 -8.29 6.68 18.79
C HIS A 136 -9.50 5.98 19.41
N ALA A 137 -10.25 5.17 18.66
CA ALA A 137 -11.37 4.38 19.19
C ALA A 137 -10.88 3.34 20.21
N LEU A 138 -9.85 2.57 19.86
CA LEU A 138 -9.24 1.57 20.74
C LEU A 138 -8.70 2.19 22.04
N GLN A 139 -8.06 3.36 21.95
CA GLN A 139 -7.58 4.07 23.14
C GLN A 139 -8.72 4.50 24.08
N ARG A 140 -9.81 5.06 23.54
CA ARG A 140 -10.97 5.46 24.37
C ARG A 140 -11.60 4.26 25.08
N GLU A 141 -11.83 3.17 24.36
CA GLU A 141 -12.39 1.93 24.93
C GLU A 141 -11.48 1.36 26.04
N ALA A 142 -10.17 1.39 25.84
CA ALA A 142 -9.22 0.94 26.86
C ALA A 142 -9.25 1.83 28.09
N GLN A 143 -9.32 3.16 27.94
CA GLN A 143 -9.43 4.09 29.07
C GLN A 143 -10.72 3.89 29.85
N GLU A 144 -11.85 3.69 29.20
CA GLU A 144 -13.15 3.43 29.82
C GLU A 144 -13.16 2.11 30.62
N SER A 145 -12.41 1.10 30.16
CA SER A 145 -12.25 -0.19 30.84
C SER A 145 -11.10 -0.22 31.86
N GLY A 146 -10.38 0.89 32.07
CA GLY A 146 -9.24 0.98 32.96
C GLY A 146 -7.97 0.26 32.50
N GLY A 147 -7.89 -0.02 31.21
CA GLY A 147 -6.76 -0.70 30.56
C GLY A 147 -5.88 0.24 29.72
N THR A 148 -4.96 -0.35 28.99
CA THR A 148 -4.13 0.33 27.98
C THR A 148 -4.32 -0.31 26.62
N SER A 149 -4.39 0.50 25.56
CA SER A 149 -4.46 0.03 24.18
C SER A 149 -3.07 0.09 23.53
N GLN A 150 -2.77 -0.91 22.73
CA GLN A 150 -1.61 -0.85 21.85
C GLN A 150 -1.97 -0.06 20.59
N VAL A 151 -1.12 0.91 20.22
CA VAL A 151 -1.26 1.67 18.97
C VAL A 151 -0.86 0.77 17.81
N LEU A 152 -1.79 0.55 16.89
CA LEU A 152 -1.53 -0.19 15.65
C LEU A 152 -0.77 0.71 14.67
N LYS A 153 0.19 0.13 14.00
CA LYS A 153 0.91 0.75 12.87
C LYS A 153 0.84 -0.18 11.68
N MET A 154 0.87 0.37 10.47
CA MET A 154 0.92 -0.44 9.25
C MET A 154 2.04 0.01 8.32
N GLY A 155 2.43 -0.89 7.43
CA GLY A 155 3.26 -0.62 6.26
C GLY A 155 2.42 -0.70 4.99
N VAL A 156 2.69 0.16 4.02
CA VAL A 156 2.05 0.13 2.70
C VAL A 156 3.12 0.18 1.63
N GLY A 157 3.07 -0.76 0.69
CA GLY A 157 3.94 -0.80 -0.49
C GLY A 157 3.13 -0.69 -1.77
N ILE A 158 3.49 0.25 -2.67
CA ILE A 158 2.77 0.47 -3.93
C ILE A 158 3.74 0.41 -5.10
N ASN A 159 3.36 -0.34 -6.13
CA ASN A 159 4.10 -0.38 -7.39
C ASN A 159 3.17 -0.48 -8.59
N SER A 160 3.52 0.21 -9.68
CA SER A 160 2.79 0.14 -10.94
C SER A 160 3.64 -0.55 -12.01
N GLY A 161 3.00 -1.41 -12.80
CA GLY A 161 3.68 -2.09 -13.88
C GLY A 161 2.84 -3.15 -14.56
N SER A 162 3.48 -3.85 -15.49
CA SER A 162 2.88 -4.91 -16.29
C SER A 162 2.75 -6.20 -15.48
N VAL A 163 1.58 -6.82 -15.53
CA VAL A 163 1.27 -8.09 -14.89
C VAL A 163 0.42 -8.98 -15.79
N LEU A 164 0.40 -10.27 -15.53
CA LEU A 164 -0.65 -11.16 -16.03
C LEU A 164 -1.85 -11.03 -15.08
N ALA A 165 -2.99 -10.55 -15.57
CA ALA A 165 -4.25 -10.43 -14.82
C ALA A 165 -5.29 -11.38 -15.40
N GLY A 166 -6.00 -12.15 -14.55
CA GLY A 166 -7.01 -13.09 -14.99
C GLY A 166 -7.34 -14.16 -13.98
N ASN A 167 -8.04 -15.20 -14.43
CA ASN A 167 -8.39 -16.35 -13.61
C ASN A 167 -7.20 -17.30 -13.50
N LEU A 168 -6.56 -17.30 -12.36
CA LEU A 168 -5.33 -18.03 -12.06
C LEU A 168 -5.60 -19.14 -11.05
N GLY A 169 -5.12 -20.33 -11.31
CA GLY A 169 -5.29 -21.48 -10.44
C GLY A 169 -5.36 -22.82 -11.18
N SER A 170 -6.20 -23.73 -10.70
CA SER A 170 -6.45 -25.02 -11.32
C SER A 170 -7.85 -25.10 -11.95
N GLU A 171 -8.11 -26.13 -12.75
CA GLU A 171 -9.45 -26.35 -13.32
C GLU A 171 -10.56 -26.51 -12.26
N GLN A 172 -10.20 -26.94 -11.04
CA GLN A 172 -11.14 -27.13 -9.94
C GLN A 172 -11.32 -25.88 -9.09
N ARG A 173 -10.30 -24.99 -9.05
CA ARG A 173 -10.33 -23.78 -8.25
C ARG A 173 -9.41 -22.73 -8.84
N PHE A 174 -9.95 -21.59 -9.16
CA PHE A 174 -9.20 -20.42 -9.60
C PHE A 174 -9.78 -19.15 -8.96
N ASP A 175 -8.93 -18.16 -8.82
CA ASP A 175 -9.30 -16.82 -8.35
C ASP A 175 -8.89 -15.82 -9.42
N TYR A 176 -9.67 -14.72 -9.56
CA TYR A 176 -9.21 -13.60 -10.38
C TYR A 176 -8.11 -12.88 -9.62
N SER A 177 -6.91 -12.90 -10.17
CA SER A 177 -5.72 -12.40 -9.51
C SER A 177 -4.71 -11.87 -10.52
N ILE A 178 -3.60 -11.35 -10.02
CA ILE A 178 -2.50 -10.80 -10.80
C ILE A 178 -1.18 -11.51 -10.47
N LEU A 179 -0.33 -11.69 -11.48
CA LEU A 179 0.98 -12.33 -11.33
C LEU A 179 2.05 -11.58 -12.13
N GLY A 180 3.22 -11.39 -11.54
CA GLY A 180 4.36 -10.76 -12.20
C GLY A 180 5.36 -10.11 -11.24
N ASP A 181 6.50 -9.70 -11.78
CA ASP A 181 7.55 -9.01 -11.01
C ASP A 181 7.07 -7.72 -10.36
N SER A 182 6.11 -7.04 -11.00
CA SER A 182 5.53 -5.81 -10.46
C SER A 182 4.76 -6.04 -9.17
N VAL A 183 4.12 -7.21 -9.01
CA VAL A 183 3.44 -7.64 -7.78
C VAL A 183 4.48 -7.87 -6.68
N ASN A 184 5.54 -8.62 -7.00
CA ASN A 184 6.60 -8.92 -6.05
C ASN A 184 7.33 -7.65 -5.57
N LEU A 185 7.47 -6.64 -6.44
CA LEU A 185 8.08 -5.37 -6.06
C LEU A 185 7.21 -4.63 -5.05
N ALA A 186 5.88 -4.56 -5.25
CA ALA A 186 4.96 -3.92 -4.29
C ALA A 186 5.04 -4.58 -2.90
N ALA A 187 5.04 -5.93 -2.83
CA ALA A 187 5.18 -6.67 -1.58
C ALA A 187 6.53 -6.40 -0.88
N ARG A 188 7.62 -6.27 -1.65
CA ARG A 188 8.93 -5.94 -1.09
C ARG A 188 8.99 -4.51 -0.57
N LEU A 189 8.35 -3.56 -1.24
CA LEU A 189 8.25 -2.18 -0.78
C LEU A 189 7.50 -2.10 0.55
N GLU A 190 6.37 -2.82 0.68
CA GLU A 190 5.67 -2.92 1.96
C GLU A 190 6.63 -3.37 3.06
N GLY A 191 7.28 -4.53 2.90
CA GLY A 191 8.21 -5.07 3.90
C GLY A 191 9.40 -4.15 4.22
N GLN A 192 9.85 -3.33 3.25
CA GLN A 192 10.93 -2.36 3.45
C GLN A 192 10.48 -1.08 4.15
N SER A 193 9.19 -0.75 4.19
CA SER A 193 8.67 0.47 4.81
C SER A 193 9.14 0.63 6.27
N LYS A 194 9.18 -0.48 7.01
CA LYS A 194 9.71 -0.51 8.38
C LYS A 194 11.20 -0.16 8.45
N THR A 195 11.99 -0.67 7.51
CA THR A 195 13.44 -0.44 7.46
C THR A 195 13.79 1.01 7.16
N TYR A 196 12.92 1.69 6.40
CA TYR A 196 13.05 3.11 6.11
C TYR A 196 12.36 4.00 7.16
N GLY A 197 11.67 3.43 8.14
CA GLY A 197 11.00 4.19 9.19
C GLY A 197 9.84 5.05 8.70
N VAL A 198 9.18 4.63 7.61
CA VAL A 198 8.03 5.31 7.00
C VAL A 198 6.84 4.35 6.91
N GLU A 199 5.64 4.88 6.76
CA GLU A 199 4.43 4.07 6.63
C GLU A 199 4.15 3.65 5.19
N THR A 200 4.54 4.48 4.21
CA THR A 200 4.32 4.19 2.79
C THR A 200 5.62 4.12 2.02
N LEU A 201 5.75 3.16 1.13
CA LEU A 201 6.78 3.14 0.09
C LEU A 201 6.15 2.96 -1.29
N ILE A 202 6.46 3.86 -2.20
CA ILE A 202 6.02 3.79 -3.59
C ILE A 202 7.23 3.78 -4.53
N SER A 203 7.13 3.05 -5.63
CA SER A 203 8.18 3.01 -6.65
C SER A 203 8.14 4.25 -7.54
N GLU A 204 9.26 4.56 -8.20
CA GLU A 204 9.32 5.56 -9.26
C GLU A 204 8.31 5.27 -10.39
N GLY A 205 8.11 3.99 -10.72
CA GLY A 205 7.13 3.56 -11.73
C GLY A 205 5.68 3.92 -11.40
N THR A 206 5.36 4.09 -10.11
CA THR A 206 4.08 4.64 -9.65
C THR A 206 4.14 6.16 -9.60
N PHE A 207 5.11 6.71 -8.88
CA PHE A 207 5.18 8.15 -8.61
C PHE A 207 5.24 8.99 -9.90
N SER A 208 6.01 8.57 -10.89
CA SER A 208 6.14 9.30 -12.17
C SER A 208 4.84 9.43 -12.98
N LYS A 209 3.82 8.66 -12.62
CA LYS A 209 2.50 8.67 -13.27
C LYS A 209 1.40 9.28 -12.41
N THR A 210 1.72 9.69 -11.19
CA THR A 210 0.77 10.40 -10.33
C THR A 210 0.70 11.87 -10.69
N SER A 211 -0.45 12.50 -10.38
CA SER A 211 -0.76 13.88 -10.71
C SER A 211 -0.77 14.74 -9.45
N GLY A 212 0.42 15.29 -9.11
CA GLY A 212 0.50 16.34 -8.10
C GLY A 212 0.43 15.91 -6.64
N LEU A 213 0.62 14.63 -6.32
CA LEU A 213 0.69 14.16 -4.94
C LEU A 213 1.99 14.61 -4.25
N ALA A 214 1.90 14.90 -2.96
CA ALA A 214 3.06 15.21 -2.13
C ALA A 214 3.81 13.91 -1.78
N ALA A 215 4.98 13.72 -2.37
CA ALA A 215 5.85 12.60 -2.05
C ALA A 215 7.32 13.05 -2.00
N LEU A 216 8.11 12.41 -1.13
CA LEU A 216 9.53 12.66 -0.97
C LEU A 216 10.33 11.43 -1.42
N GLU A 217 11.37 11.64 -2.24
CA GLU A 217 12.33 10.60 -2.56
C GLU A 217 13.11 10.20 -1.30
N LEU A 218 13.23 8.91 -1.05
CA LEU A 218 13.95 8.40 0.12
C LEU A 218 15.31 7.83 -0.24
N ASP A 219 15.38 7.06 -1.31
CA ASP A 219 16.61 6.33 -1.65
C ASP A 219 16.58 5.79 -3.09
N LEU A 220 17.73 5.28 -3.52
CA LEU A 220 17.92 4.49 -4.72
C LEU A 220 18.28 3.07 -4.30
N VAL A 221 17.38 2.10 -4.52
CA VAL A 221 17.52 0.74 -4.01
C VAL A 221 17.61 -0.29 -5.12
N GLN A 222 18.53 -1.20 -5.00
CA GLN A 222 18.53 -2.42 -5.80
C GLN A 222 17.87 -3.54 -5.01
N VAL A 223 16.64 -3.89 -5.40
CA VAL A 223 15.90 -4.99 -4.76
C VAL A 223 16.35 -6.34 -5.32
N VAL A 224 16.32 -7.37 -4.49
CA VAL A 224 16.69 -8.74 -4.89
C VAL A 224 15.93 -9.16 -6.15
N GLY A 225 16.65 -9.65 -7.16
CA GLY A 225 16.09 -10.09 -8.45
C GLY A 225 15.87 -8.97 -9.48
N LYS A 226 16.25 -7.72 -9.19
CA LYS A 226 16.33 -6.63 -10.16
C LYS A 226 17.80 -6.29 -10.43
N THR A 227 18.13 -6.07 -11.70
CA THR A 227 19.48 -5.64 -12.14
C THR A 227 19.63 -4.12 -12.03
N GLU A 228 18.55 -3.38 -12.23
CA GLU A 228 18.56 -1.92 -12.18
C GLU A 228 18.04 -1.42 -10.84
N PRO A 229 18.67 -0.38 -10.27
CA PRO A 229 18.17 0.28 -9.09
C PRO A 229 16.85 1.00 -9.35
N VAL A 230 15.99 1.06 -8.34
CA VAL A 230 14.68 1.73 -8.37
C VAL A 230 14.68 2.85 -7.34
N ARG A 231 14.26 4.04 -7.74
CA ARG A 231 13.97 5.11 -6.77
C ARG A 231 12.70 4.78 -6.01
N ILE A 232 12.76 5.03 -4.72
CA ILE A 232 11.63 4.84 -3.82
C ILE A 232 11.26 6.17 -3.16
N PHE A 233 9.95 6.34 -2.96
CA PHE A 233 9.37 7.56 -2.40
C PHE A 233 8.45 7.19 -1.24
N THR A 234 8.18 8.15 -0.36
CA THR A 234 7.10 8.07 0.62
C THR A 234 6.05 9.14 0.34
N LEU A 235 4.78 8.79 0.54
CA LEU A 235 3.68 9.75 0.47
C LEU A 235 3.67 10.61 1.73
N VAL A 236 3.47 11.91 1.54
CA VAL A 236 3.34 12.91 2.61
C VAL A 236 1.92 13.46 2.67
N GLY A 237 1.24 13.51 1.51
CA GLY A 237 -0.11 14.02 1.41
C GLY A 237 -0.62 14.08 -0.03
N ASP A 238 -1.79 14.65 -0.18
CA ASP A 238 -2.45 14.87 -1.46
C ASP A 238 -1.98 16.15 -2.17
N GLU A 239 -2.71 16.55 -3.21
CA GLU A 239 -2.42 17.74 -4.01
C GLU A 239 -2.48 19.05 -3.20
N SER A 240 -3.28 19.08 -2.13
CA SER A 240 -3.38 20.25 -1.25
C SER A 240 -2.10 20.44 -0.45
N VAL A 241 -1.51 19.35 0.03
CA VAL A 241 -0.22 19.34 0.73
C VAL A 241 0.91 19.70 -0.24
N ALA A 242 0.91 19.12 -1.44
CA ALA A 242 1.91 19.37 -2.47
C ALA A 242 2.01 20.86 -2.87
N GLY A 243 0.88 21.57 -2.80
CA GLY A 243 0.81 23.02 -3.09
C GLY A 243 1.43 23.92 -2.02
N THR A 244 1.65 23.42 -0.80
CA THR A 244 2.13 24.23 0.33
C THR A 244 3.61 24.61 0.21
N GLU A 245 3.96 25.80 0.69
CA GLU A 245 5.36 26.25 0.74
C GLU A 245 6.20 25.38 1.72
N SER A 246 5.59 24.89 2.78
CA SER A 246 6.24 23.99 3.74
C SER A 246 6.70 22.70 3.05
N PHE A 247 5.79 22.07 2.27
CA PHE A 247 6.14 20.84 1.54
C PHE A 247 7.20 21.10 0.46
N LYS A 248 7.11 22.18 -0.31
CA LYS A 248 8.10 22.54 -1.33
C LYS A 248 9.49 22.77 -0.72
N THR A 249 9.53 23.40 0.44
CA THR A 249 10.78 23.57 1.20
C THR A 249 11.35 22.24 1.66
N ALA A 250 10.53 21.38 2.24
CA ALA A 250 10.95 20.04 2.65
C ALA A 250 11.42 19.20 1.45
N GLN A 251 10.73 19.27 0.31
CA GLN A 251 11.14 18.58 -0.91
C GLN A 251 12.49 19.07 -1.44
N ALA A 252 12.74 20.38 -1.42
CA ALA A 252 14.03 20.94 -1.83
C ALA A 252 15.17 20.51 -0.89
N LEU A 253 14.94 20.54 0.43
CA LEU A 253 15.89 20.08 1.44
C LEU A 253 16.19 18.58 1.30
N GLN A 254 15.15 17.77 1.07
CA GLN A 254 15.28 16.32 0.86
C GLN A 254 16.11 16.01 -0.39
N SER A 255 15.85 16.70 -1.50
CA SER A 255 16.64 16.56 -2.72
C SER A 255 18.12 16.94 -2.47
N ALA A 256 18.36 18.08 -1.85
CA ALA A 256 19.72 18.55 -1.53
C ALA A 256 20.47 17.58 -0.58
N MET A 257 19.75 17.00 0.39
CA MET A 257 20.29 15.99 1.30
C MET A 257 20.73 14.74 0.53
N LEU A 258 19.88 14.20 -0.36
CA LEU A 258 20.22 13.02 -1.17
C LEU A 258 21.36 13.31 -2.14
N ASP A 259 21.43 14.49 -2.74
CA ASP A 259 22.52 14.90 -3.63
C ASP A 259 23.85 14.98 -2.86
N ALA A 260 23.85 15.59 -1.68
CA ALA A 260 25.01 15.64 -0.80
C ALA A 260 25.48 14.23 -0.36
N TYR A 261 24.53 13.37 0.02
CA TYR A 261 24.77 11.97 0.37
C TYR A 261 25.44 11.20 -0.79
N ARG A 262 24.87 11.29 -2.00
CA ARG A 262 25.42 10.62 -3.21
C ARG A 262 26.79 11.18 -3.61
N ALA A 263 27.02 12.48 -3.34
CA ALA A 263 28.32 13.13 -3.55
C ALA A 263 29.33 12.85 -2.42
N ARG A 264 28.97 12.05 -1.40
CA ARG A 264 29.79 11.75 -0.20
C ARG A 264 30.09 12.97 0.67
N ASN A 265 29.30 14.02 0.56
CA ASN A 265 29.40 15.22 1.40
C ASN A 265 28.59 14.99 2.69
N TRP A 266 29.10 14.10 3.55
CA TRP A 266 28.39 13.60 4.72
C TRP A 266 27.98 14.70 5.69
N ASP A 267 28.86 15.67 5.97
CA ASP A 267 28.57 16.79 6.86
C ASP A 267 27.42 17.66 6.34
N GLN A 268 27.40 17.94 5.04
CA GLN A 268 26.33 18.70 4.40
C GLN A 268 25.02 17.93 4.40
N ALA A 269 25.07 16.63 4.13
CA ALA A 269 23.86 15.78 4.19
C ALA A 269 23.25 15.77 5.59
N LEU A 270 24.07 15.68 6.65
CA LEU A 270 23.61 15.77 8.05
C LEU A 270 23.01 17.13 8.40
N GLN A 271 23.58 18.24 7.89
CA GLN A 271 23.00 19.58 8.09
C GLN A 271 21.60 19.68 7.47
N PHE A 272 21.37 19.12 6.28
CA PHE A 272 20.04 19.07 5.68
C PHE A 272 19.07 18.20 6.48
N ILE A 273 19.54 17.08 7.04
CA ILE A 273 18.72 16.24 7.94
C ILE A 273 18.28 17.05 9.16
N ASP A 274 19.16 17.83 9.77
CA ASP A 274 18.81 18.63 10.95
C ASP A 274 17.75 19.71 10.59
N GLN A 275 17.88 20.36 9.44
CA GLN A 275 16.85 21.30 8.94
C GLN A 275 15.51 20.60 8.66
N LEU A 276 15.54 19.39 8.08
CA LEU A 276 14.33 18.59 7.84
C LEU A 276 13.68 18.11 9.15
N ARG A 277 14.44 17.87 10.20
CA ARG A 277 13.88 17.53 11.52
C ARG A 277 13.11 18.70 12.14
N GLU A 278 13.55 19.93 11.90
CA GLU A 278 12.90 21.13 12.43
C GLU A 278 11.67 21.54 11.64
N SER A 279 11.68 21.37 10.32
CA SER A 279 10.67 21.93 9.42
C SER A 279 9.96 20.91 8.53
N GLY A 280 10.42 19.68 8.49
CA GLY A 280 9.88 18.64 7.62
C GLY A 280 8.63 17.95 8.18
N PRO A 281 7.95 17.15 7.33
CA PRO A 281 6.77 16.40 7.74
C PRO A 281 7.07 15.39 8.86
N GLU A 282 6.09 15.19 9.75
CA GLU A 282 6.22 14.21 10.84
C GLU A 282 6.38 12.77 10.30
N SER A 283 5.74 12.46 9.19
CA SER A 283 5.78 11.14 8.53
C SER A 283 7.18 10.68 8.13
N VAL A 284 8.17 11.59 8.00
CA VAL A 284 9.56 11.25 7.64
C VAL A 284 10.54 11.31 8.80
N GLN A 285 10.12 11.65 10.02
CA GLN A 285 11.04 11.77 11.16
C GLN A 285 11.75 10.45 11.51
N GLY A 286 11.05 9.32 11.35
CA GLY A 286 11.63 7.98 11.48
C GLY A 286 12.72 7.72 10.44
N TYR A 287 12.46 8.09 9.19
CA TYR A 287 13.42 7.98 8.10
C TYR A 287 14.66 8.86 8.35
N LEU A 288 14.49 10.12 8.73
CA LEU A 288 15.60 11.01 8.99
C LEU A 288 16.54 10.50 10.09
N SER A 289 15.98 9.84 11.10
CA SER A 289 16.77 9.21 12.17
C SER A 289 17.63 8.05 11.62
N ILE A 290 17.01 7.14 10.90
CA ILE A 290 17.68 5.94 10.34
C ILE A 290 18.71 6.35 9.28
N PHE A 291 18.36 7.29 8.40
CA PHE A 291 19.25 7.73 7.33
C PHE A 291 20.44 8.54 7.88
N GLY A 292 20.21 9.34 8.92
CA GLY A 292 21.28 10.05 9.63
C GLY A 292 22.26 9.10 10.31
N GLU A 293 21.82 7.98 10.89
CA GLU A 293 22.69 6.93 11.41
C GLU A 293 23.54 6.29 10.30
N ARG A 294 22.93 5.97 9.16
CA ARG A 294 23.65 5.45 7.99
C ARG A 294 24.75 6.41 7.51
N ILE A 295 24.47 7.71 7.45
CA ILE A 295 25.46 8.71 7.03
C ILE A 295 26.62 8.78 8.03
N ARG A 296 26.34 8.74 9.35
CA ARG A 296 27.40 8.72 10.37
C ARG A 296 28.27 7.46 10.30
N GLU A 297 27.65 6.32 9.98
CA GLU A 297 28.41 5.09 9.74
C GLU A 297 29.34 5.24 8.52
N PHE A 298 28.85 5.86 7.43
CA PHE A 298 29.68 6.13 6.26
C PHE A 298 30.76 7.20 6.49
N GLN A 299 30.59 8.13 7.43
CA GLN A 299 31.64 9.02 7.87
C GLN A 299 32.75 8.25 8.60
N ALA A 300 32.36 7.33 9.48
CA ALA A 300 33.31 6.54 10.24
C ALA A 300 33.99 5.45 9.38
N ASN A 301 33.24 4.84 8.48
CA ASN A 301 33.67 3.76 7.61
C ASN A 301 33.24 4.07 6.16
N PRO A 302 33.99 4.92 5.43
CA PRO A 302 33.63 5.36 4.10
C PRO A 302 33.47 4.17 3.13
N PRO A 303 32.38 4.14 2.32
CA PRO A 303 32.23 3.11 1.31
C PRO A 303 33.37 3.17 0.27
N GLY A 304 33.66 2.03 -0.34
CA GLY A 304 34.71 1.90 -1.36
C GLY A 304 34.57 2.87 -2.55
N PRO A 305 35.60 3.00 -3.39
CA PRO A 305 35.61 3.96 -4.50
C PRO A 305 34.48 3.70 -5.51
N ASP A 306 34.05 2.45 -5.66
CA ASP A 306 33.02 2.03 -6.62
C ASP A 306 31.58 2.20 -6.09
N TRP A 307 31.41 2.80 -4.91
CA TRP A 307 30.08 3.05 -4.36
C TRP A 307 29.35 4.13 -5.19
N ASP A 308 28.18 3.77 -5.67
CA ASP A 308 27.36 4.53 -6.61
C ASP A 308 26.10 5.17 -5.97
N GLY A 309 26.03 5.20 -4.64
CA GLY A 309 24.87 5.74 -3.91
C GLY A 309 23.66 4.81 -3.86
N VAL A 310 23.77 3.59 -4.37
CA VAL A 310 22.70 2.59 -4.39
C VAL A 310 22.74 1.74 -3.13
N GLU A 311 21.63 1.65 -2.44
CA GLU A 311 21.45 0.71 -1.34
C GLU A 311 21.15 -0.69 -1.88
N ARG A 312 22.07 -1.61 -1.67
CA ARG A 312 21.95 -3.02 -2.12
C ARG A 312 21.48 -3.89 -0.97
N ARG A 313 20.19 -4.25 -1.00
CA ARG A 313 19.62 -5.17 -0.01
C ARG A 313 19.87 -6.61 -0.43
N LEU A 314 20.75 -7.29 0.32
CA LEU A 314 21.16 -8.68 0.09
C LEU A 314 20.23 -9.72 0.74
N THR A 315 19.29 -9.29 1.58
CA THR A 315 18.33 -10.17 2.28
C THR A 315 16.92 -10.02 1.76
N LYS A 316 16.20 -11.18 1.71
CA LYS A 316 14.77 -11.23 1.41
C LYS A 316 13.97 -10.67 2.56
#